data_547114baf82d1a460f4663449a65ed13
#
_entry.id   547114baf82d1a460f4663449a65ed13
#
_cell.length_a   1.000
_cell.length_b   1.000
_cell.length_c   1.000
_cell.angle_alpha   90.00
_cell.angle_beta   90.00
_cell.angle_gamma   90.00
#
_symmetry.space_group_name_H-M   'P 1'
#
loop_
_entity.id
_entity.type
_entity.pdbx_description
1 polymer ?
#
loop_
_entity_poly.entity_id
_entity_poly.type
_entity_poly.pdbx_seq_one_letter_code
_entity_poly.pdbx_strand_id
1 'polypeptide(L)'
;MNKELNQMSSQELEELKIKISKELNNRQLSAKDKELEKFKQKFIGKYIKYVTRKSSYVGYVKNITAVDGGYGLTYAGFILDTYDGIGLSINSCYYIFCNTKNFAKIQCITKDKMKEIFKKYIGNLEDSFKYLLYKENS
;
A
#
# COMPACT_ATOMS: atom_id res chain seq x y z
N MET A 1 -0.05 -31.36 30.42
CA MET A 1 1.02 -31.52 31.36
C MET A 1 1.15 -30.28 32.25
N ASN A 2 0.91 -30.45 33.53
CA ASN A 2 0.65 -29.30 34.39
C ASN A 2 1.75 -29.11 35.44
N LYS A 3 2.98 -29.01 34.97
CA LYS A 3 4.09 -28.64 35.80
C LYS A 3 4.03 -27.16 36.10
N GLU A 4 4.07 -26.77 37.35
CA GLU A 4 4.13 -25.37 37.72
C GLU A 4 5.53 -24.80 37.38
N LEU A 5 5.62 -23.48 37.17
CA LEU A 5 6.85 -22.85 36.76
C LEU A 5 8.00 -23.09 37.74
N ASN A 6 7.71 -23.13 39.05
CA ASN A 6 8.74 -23.37 40.06
C ASN A 6 9.24 -24.82 40.09
N GLN A 7 8.54 -25.75 39.39
CA GLN A 7 8.91 -27.16 39.30
C GLN A 7 9.65 -27.47 38.01
N MET A 8 9.76 -26.50 37.10
CA MET A 8 10.41 -26.68 35.81
C MET A 8 11.94 -26.49 35.93
N SER A 9 12.70 -27.28 35.18
CA SER A 9 14.12 -27.05 35.02
C SER A 9 14.36 -25.80 34.17
N SER A 10 15.58 -25.28 34.20
CA SER A 10 15.98 -24.14 33.36
C SER A 10 15.76 -24.42 31.86
N GLN A 11 16.02 -25.65 31.44
CA GLN A 11 15.82 -26.07 30.06
C GLN A 11 14.32 -26.06 29.69
N GLU A 12 13.45 -26.56 30.56
CA GLU A 12 12.01 -26.55 30.34
C GLU A 12 11.47 -25.13 30.24
N LEU A 13 11.94 -24.20 31.08
CA LEU A 13 11.56 -22.80 31.02
C LEU A 13 12.01 -22.11 29.72
N GLU A 14 13.19 -22.41 29.23
CA GLU A 14 13.68 -21.89 27.96
C GLU A 14 12.86 -22.40 26.77
N GLU A 15 12.53 -23.67 26.76
CA GLU A 15 11.66 -24.27 25.73
C GLU A 15 10.27 -23.64 25.73
N LEU A 16 9.69 -23.40 26.90
CA LEU A 16 8.39 -22.75 27.03
C LEU A 16 8.44 -21.31 26.51
N LYS A 17 9.49 -20.57 26.84
CA LYS A 17 9.72 -19.20 26.37
C LYS A 17 9.77 -19.12 24.84
N ILE A 18 10.50 -20.02 24.21
CA ILE A 18 10.62 -20.10 22.75
C ILE A 18 9.26 -20.40 22.14
N LYS A 19 8.53 -21.34 22.70
CA LYS A 19 7.19 -21.74 22.23
C LYS A 19 6.19 -20.57 22.28
N ILE A 20 6.17 -19.82 23.37
CA ILE A 20 5.33 -18.64 23.54
C ILE A 20 5.68 -17.57 22.53
N SER A 21 6.98 -17.29 22.33
CA SER A 21 7.45 -16.29 21.36
C SER A 21 7.02 -16.64 19.94
N LYS A 22 7.12 -17.90 19.54
CA LYS A 22 6.67 -18.35 18.21
C LYS A 22 5.17 -18.16 18.02
N GLU A 23 4.37 -18.50 19.03
CA GLU A 23 2.92 -18.36 18.97
C GLU A 23 2.49 -16.90 18.85
N LEU A 24 3.12 -16.00 19.60
CA LEU A 24 2.85 -14.57 19.52
C LEU A 24 3.21 -14.00 18.14
N ASN A 25 4.35 -14.41 17.58
CA ASN A 25 4.74 -14.00 16.23
C ASN A 25 3.74 -14.47 15.18
N ASN A 26 3.30 -15.73 15.28
CA ASN A 26 2.31 -16.28 14.34
C ASN A 26 0.98 -15.53 14.41
N ARG A 27 0.52 -15.14 15.59
CA ARG A 27 -0.71 -14.37 15.75
C ARG A 27 -0.58 -12.97 15.14
N GLN A 28 0.56 -12.30 15.34
CA GLN A 28 0.82 -10.99 14.77
C GLN A 28 0.89 -11.03 13.24
N LEU A 29 1.57 -12.02 12.69
CA LEU A 29 1.65 -12.22 11.24
C LEU A 29 0.27 -12.48 10.64
N SER A 30 -0.54 -13.32 11.28
CA SER A 30 -1.90 -13.62 10.82
C SER A 30 -2.79 -12.37 10.79
N ALA A 31 -2.71 -11.51 11.80
CA ALA A 31 -3.47 -10.26 11.83
C ALA A 31 -3.01 -9.30 10.73
N LYS A 32 -1.70 -9.17 10.53
CA LYS A 32 -1.11 -8.33 9.49
C LYS A 32 -1.47 -8.85 8.10
N ASP A 33 -1.46 -10.15 7.88
CA ASP A 33 -1.84 -10.78 6.63
C ASP A 33 -3.31 -10.52 6.28
N LYS A 34 -4.21 -10.58 7.25
CA LYS A 34 -5.63 -10.28 7.06
C LYS A 34 -5.85 -8.82 6.69
N GLU A 35 -5.14 -7.91 7.33
CA GLU A 35 -5.20 -6.48 7.02
C GLU A 35 -4.68 -6.19 5.63
N LEU A 36 -3.55 -6.80 5.25
CA LEU A 36 -3.00 -6.69 3.91
C LEU A 36 -3.99 -7.16 2.85
N GLU A 37 -4.64 -8.29 3.08
CA GLU A 37 -5.64 -8.84 2.16
C GLU A 37 -6.82 -7.88 1.97
N LYS A 38 -7.29 -7.24 3.03
CA LYS A 38 -8.32 -6.22 2.95
C LYS A 38 -7.90 -5.04 2.06
N PHE A 39 -6.67 -4.57 2.21
CA PHE A 39 -6.16 -3.47 1.39
C PHE A 39 -6.00 -3.87 -0.08
N LYS A 40 -5.54 -5.09 -0.32
CA LYS A 40 -5.46 -5.63 -1.68
C LYS A 40 -6.81 -5.66 -2.36
N GLN A 41 -7.83 -6.18 -1.69
CA GLN A 41 -9.20 -6.24 -2.22
C GLN A 41 -9.78 -4.86 -2.48
N LYS A 42 -9.44 -3.90 -1.62
CA LYS A 42 -9.98 -2.54 -1.73
C LYS A 42 -9.34 -1.73 -2.86
N PHE A 43 -8.06 -1.90 -3.11
CA PHE A 43 -7.28 -1.00 -3.97
C PHE A 43 -6.70 -1.62 -5.22
N ILE A 44 -6.28 -2.89 -5.21
CA ILE A 44 -5.66 -3.50 -6.40
C ILE A 44 -6.64 -3.55 -7.56
N GLY A 45 -6.18 -3.13 -8.73
CA GLY A 45 -7.00 -3.05 -9.92
C GLY A 45 -7.94 -1.85 -9.98
N LYS A 46 -7.74 -0.89 -9.09
CA LYS A 46 -8.58 0.31 -9.02
C LYS A 46 -7.73 1.56 -9.19
N TYR A 47 -8.39 2.63 -9.60
CA TYR A 47 -7.77 3.96 -9.69
C TYR A 47 -7.91 4.65 -8.35
N ILE A 48 -6.85 5.33 -7.92
CA ILE A 48 -6.81 6.01 -6.63
C ILE A 48 -6.30 7.44 -6.77
N LYS A 49 -6.62 8.24 -5.77
CA LYS A 49 -6.08 9.57 -5.55
C LYS A 49 -5.62 9.67 -4.09
N TYR A 50 -4.37 10.05 -3.89
CA TYR A 50 -3.80 10.26 -2.57
C TYR A 50 -3.14 11.65 -2.53
N VAL A 51 -3.63 12.51 -1.64
CA VAL A 51 -3.17 13.89 -1.54
C VAL A 51 -2.36 14.08 -0.28
N THR A 52 -1.16 14.63 -0.44
CA THR A 52 -0.29 15.08 0.65
C THR A 52 -0.15 16.60 0.57
N ARG A 53 0.59 17.19 1.52
CA ARG A 53 0.84 18.64 1.49
C ARG A 53 1.58 19.11 0.25
N LYS A 54 2.44 18.26 -0.30
CA LYS A 54 3.33 18.62 -1.41
C LYS A 54 2.88 18.09 -2.76
N SER A 55 2.17 16.96 -2.76
CA SER A 55 1.91 16.25 -4.01
C SER A 55 0.58 15.54 -3.99
N SER A 56 0.03 15.34 -5.17
CA SER A 56 -1.12 14.47 -5.39
C SER A 56 -0.69 13.29 -6.24
N TYR A 57 -0.96 12.09 -5.75
CA TYR A 57 -0.63 10.84 -6.42
C TYR A 57 -1.90 10.27 -7.01
N VAL A 58 -1.91 10.05 -8.32
CA VAL A 58 -3.09 9.55 -9.03
C VAL A 58 -2.69 8.42 -9.95
N GLY A 59 -3.39 7.31 -9.89
CA GLY A 59 -3.07 6.21 -10.78
C GLY A 59 -3.80 4.92 -10.50
N TYR A 60 -3.39 3.88 -11.23
CA TYR A 60 -3.92 2.53 -11.17
C TYR A 60 -3.05 1.67 -10.26
N VAL A 61 -3.64 1.08 -9.23
CA VAL A 61 -2.91 0.28 -8.24
C VAL A 61 -2.58 -1.10 -8.81
N LYS A 62 -1.30 -1.44 -8.84
CA LYS A 62 -0.81 -2.73 -9.32
C LYS A 62 -0.60 -3.73 -8.21
N ASN A 63 -0.06 -3.30 -7.08
CA ASN A 63 0.25 -4.21 -5.97
C ASN A 63 0.33 -3.46 -4.65
N ILE A 64 0.13 -4.22 -3.57
CA ILE A 64 0.32 -3.74 -2.20
C ILE A 64 1.09 -4.81 -1.46
N THR A 65 2.13 -4.42 -0.73
CA THR A 65 2.96 -5.32 0.07
C THR A 65 3.07 -4.82 1.49
N ALA A 66 3.21 -5.73 2.43
CA ALA A 66 3.51 -5.40 3.81
C ALA A 66 5.01 -5.10 3.93
N VAL A 67 5.34 -4.00 4.60
CA VAL A 67 6.72 -3.59 4.89
C VAL A 67 6.83 -3.18 6.35
N ASP A 68 8.04 -2.97 6.83
CA ASP A 68 8.25 -2.53 8.22
C ASP A 68 7.54 -1.19 8.47
N GLY A 69 6.69 -1.16 9.46
CA GLY A 69 5.97 0.04 9.88
C GLY A 69 4.74 0.40 9.07
N GLY A 70 4.38 -0.39 8.05
CA GLY A 70 3.21 -0.09 7.23
C GLY A 70 3.08 -0.93 5.98
N TYR A 71 2.71 -0.28 4.88
CA TYR A 71 2.45 -0.92 3.60
C TYR A 71 3.06 -0.13 2.46
N GLY A 72 3.53 -0.84 1.44
CA GLY A 72 3.98 -0.27 0.19
C GLY A 72 2.95 -0.49 -0.91
N LEU A 73 2.56 0.57 -1.59
CA LEU A 73 1.61 0.53 -2.70
C LEU A 73 2.34 0.90 -3.98
N THR A 74 2.23 0.03 -4.99
CA THR A 74 2.79 0.27 -6.31
C THR A 74 1.68 0.62 -7.28
N TYR A 75 1.83 1.71 -8.02
CA TYR A 75 0.82 2.16 -8.97
C TYR A 75 1.44 2.69 -10.26
N ALA A 76 0.67 2.66 -11.32
CA ALA A 76 1.00 3.31 -12.59
C ALA A 76 0.14 4.58 -12.72
N GLY A 77 0.77 5.71 -12.95
CA GLY A 77 0.04 6.95 -13.01
C GLY A 77 0.94 8.17 -13.04
N PHE A 78 0.57 9.17 -12.27
CA PHE A 78 1.30 10.42 -12.25
C PHE A 78 1.33 11.04 -10.85
N ILE A 79 2.28 11.94 -10.67
CA ILE A 79 2.42 12.74 -9.46
C ILE A 79 2.28 14.20 -9.87
N LEU A 80 1.38 14.91 -9.22
CA LEU A 80 1.23 16.36 -9.38
C LEU A 80 1.87 17.04 -8.17
N ASP A 81 2.86 17.89 -8.43
CA ASP A 81 3.44 18.71 -7.38
C ASP A 81 2.55 19.93 -7.15
N THR A 82 1.98 20.02 -5.95
CA THR A 82 1.08 21.12 -5.60
C THR A 82 1.80 22.29 -4.94
N TYR A 83 3.05 22.12 -4.55
CA TYR A 83 3.81 23.14 -3.82
C TYR A 83 4.40 24.22 -4.74
N ASP A 84 5.00 23.82 -5.84
CA ASP A 84 5.60 24.75 -6.82
C ASP A 84 4.75 24.94 -8.08
N GLY A 85 3.56 24.45 -8.05
CA GLY A 85 2.54 24.70 -9.05
C GLY A 85 2.60 23.83 -10.30
N ILE A 86 3.70 23.19 -10.69
CA ILE A 86 3.69 22.40 -11.95
C ILE A 86 4.84 21.40 -12.01
N GLY A 87 4.86 20.40 -11.14
CA GLY A 87 5.68 19.22 -11.37
C GLY A 87 4.77 18.07 -11.77
N LEU A 88 4.80 17.66 -13.02
CA LEU A 88 4.12 16.47 -13.47
C LEU A 88 5.14 15.40 -13.80
N SER A 89 5.05 14.28 -13.12
CA SER A 89 5.87 13.11 -13.41
C SER A 89 4.94 11.94 -13.74
N ILE A 90 5.18 11.29 -14.89
CA ILE A 90 4.39 10.14 -15.36
C ILE A 90 5.28 8.91 -15.40
N ASN A 91 4.84 7.83 -14.77
CA ASN A 91 5.60 6.59 -14.78
C ASN A 91 4.66 5.38 -14.66
N SER A 92 5.10 4.24 -15.16
CA SER A 92 4.38 2.98 -15.04
C SER A 92 4.61 2.26 -13.71
N CYS A 93 5.47 2.80 -12.85
CA CYS A 93 5.78 2.20 -11.55
C CYS A 93 6.18 3.27 -10.55
N TYR A 94 5.26 3.64 -9.68
CA TYR A 94 5.50 4.48 -8.51
C TYR A 94 5.30 3.68 -7.24
N TYR A 95 6.02 4.06 -6.20
CA TYR A 95 5.91 3.44 -4.89
C TYR A 95 5.47 4.48 -3.85
N ILE A 96 4.43 4.16 -3.09
CA ILE A 96 3.97 4.98 -1.97
C ILE A 96 4.07 4.15 -0.70
N PHE A 97 4.78 4.66 0.29
CA PHE A 97 4.77 4.08 1.63
C PHE A 97 3.67 4.74 2.45
N CYS A 98 2.82 3.92 3.08
CA CYS A 98 1.75 4.40 3.95
C CYS A 98 1.70 3.55 5.22
N ASN A 99 1.53 4.21 6.37
CA ASN A 99 1.07 3.52 7.56
C ASN A 99 -0.44 3.28 7.46
N THR A 100 -1.00 2.53 8.40
CA THR A 100 -2.44 2.18 8.40
C THR A 100 -3.34 3.43 8.37
N LYS A 101 -2.95 4.49 9.06
CA LYS A 101 -3.73 5.74 9.09
C LYS A 101 -3.76 6.42 7.73
N ASN A 102 -2.64 6.42 7.01
CA ASN A 102 -2.54 7.05 5.71
C ASN A 102 -3.30 6.27 4.64
N PHE A 103 -3.40 4.96 4.76
CA PHE A 103 -4.23 4.16 3.87
C PHE A 103 -5.69 4.60 3.89
N ALA A 104 -6.20 5.02 5.05
CA ALA A 104 -7.57 5.54 5.18
C ALA A 104 -7.79 6.84 4.39
N LYS A 105 -6.73 7.56 4.05
CA LYS A 105 -6.80 8.81 3.28
C LYS A 105 -6.76 8.59 1.77
N ILE A 106 -6.44 7.39 1.32
CA ILE A 106 -6.43 7.04 -0.10
C ILE A 106 -7.87 6.90 -0.58
N GLN A 107 -8.23 7.63 -1.62
CA GLN A 107 -9.56 7.60 -2.21
C GLN A 107 -9.58 6.79 -3.49
N CYS A 108 -10.57 5.92 -3.64
CA CYS A 108 -10.82 5.26 -4.92
C CYS A 108 -11.57 6.24 -5.83
N ILE A 109 -11.11 6.35 -7.06
CA ILE A 109 -11.75 7.19 -8.08
C ILE A 109 -12.09 6.32 -9.30
N THR A 110 -12.93 6.85 -10.17
CA THR A 110 -13.24 6.17 -11.43
C THR A 110 -12.16 6.45 -12.47
N LYS A 111 -12.09 5.59 -13.48
CA LYS A 111 -11.21 5.79 -14.64
C LYS A 111 -11.51 7.15 -15.32
N ASP A 112 -12.78 7.50 -15.44
CA ASP A 112 -13.20 8.77 -16.03
C ASP A 112 -12.72 9.96 -15.20
N LYS A 113 -12.77 9.85 -13.89
CA LYS A 113 -12.24 10.88 -12.99
C LYS A 113 -10.73 11.03 -13.14
N MET A 114 -9.99 9.95 -13.27
CA MET A 114 -8.56 9.98 -13.54
C MET A 114 -8.25 10.68 -14.87
N LYS A 115 -9.00 10.37 -15.92
CA LYS A 115 -8.88 11.05 -17.22
C LYS A 115 -9.13 12.54 -17.11
N GLU A 116 -10.14 12.92 -16.37
CA GLU A 116 -10.51 14.32 -16.15
C GLU A 116 -9.38 15.09 -15.46
N ILE A 117 -8.81 14.51 -14.40
CA ILE A 117 -7.66 15.10 -13.70
C ILE A 117 -6.45 15.21 -14.63
N PHE A 118 -6.18 14.17 -15.40
CA PHE A 118 -5.07 14.13 -16.33
C PHE A 118 -5.20 15.25 -17.39
N LYS A 119 -6.38 15.39 -18.00
CA LYS A 119 -6.64 16.42 -19.00
C LYS A 119 -6.48 17.82 -18.43
N LYS A 120 -6.91 18.05 -17.21
CA LYS A 120 -6.84 19.36 -16.57
C LYS A 120 -5.41 19.86 -16.44
N TYR A 121 -4.46 18.96 -16.16
CA TYR A 121 -3.07 19.34 -15.90
C TYR A 121 -2.14 19.16 -17.09
N ILE A 122 -2.48 18.29 -18.03
CA ILE A 122 -1.59 17.88 -19.12
C ILE A 122 -2.14 18.32 -20.49
N GLY A 123 -3.42 18.67 -20.56
CA GLY A 123 -4.05 19.00 -21.83
C GLY A 123 -4.27 17.75 -22.70
N ASN A 124 -4.05 17.86 -24.01
CA ASN A 124 -4.36 16.79 -24.96
C ASN A 124 -3.23 15.75 -25.12
N LEU A 125 -2.59 15.35 -24.05
CA LEU A 125 -1.60 14.27 -24.09
C LEU A 125 -2.27 12.89 -24.03
N GLU A 126 -3.21 12.64 -24.93
CA GLU A 126 -3.93 11.37 -25.00
C GLU A 126 -3.01 10.16 -25.17
N ASP A 127 -1.92 10.32 -25.92
CA ASP A 127 -0.95 9.26 -26.17
C ASP A 127 -0.27 8.81 -24.87
N SER A 128 0.07 9.75 -23.99
CA SER A 128 0.64 9.42 -22.68
C SER A 128 -0.35 8.68 -21.80
N PHE A 129 -1.63 9.07 -21.85
CA PHE A 129 -2.67 8.38 -21.10
C PHE A 129 -2.90 6.98 -21.64
N LYS A 130 -2.91 6.81 -22.95
CA LYS A 130 -2.99 5.47 -23.58
C LYS A 130 -1.83 4.58 -23.18
N TYR A 131 -0.64 5.12 -23.05
CA TYR A 131 0.53 4.39 -22.57
C TYR A 131 0.30 3.85 -21.16
N LEU A 132 -0.25 4.65 -20.26
CA LEU A 132 -0.58 4.21 -18.90
C LEU A 132 -1.63 3.11 -18.91
N LEU A 133 -2.65 3.23 -19.75
CA LEU A 133 -3.68 2.19 -19.89
C LEU A 133 -3.12 0.90 -20.46
N TYR A 134 -2.19 0.99 -21.39
CA TYR A 134 -1.51 -0.18 -21.93
C TYR A 134 -0.75 -0.94 -20.85
N LYS A 135 -0.05 -0.22 -20.00
CA LYS A 135 0.68 -0.81 -18.87
C LYS A 135 -0.25 -1.42 -17.82
N GLU A 136 -1.46 -0.92 -17.68
CA GLU A 136 -2.49 -1.48 -16.83
C GLU A 136 -2.83 -2.92 -17.19
N ASN A 137 -2.85 -3.22 -18.49
CA ASN A 137 -3.25 -4.52 -19.02
C ASN A 137 -2.10 -5.51 -19.22
N SER A 138 -0.89 -5.13 -18.90
CA SER A 138 0.29 -5.99 -19.13
C SER A 138 0.80 -6.68 -17.87
#